data_cb935b04a82577cf74488ca064cd40ed
#
_entry.id   cb935b04a82577cf74488ca064cd40ed
#
_cell.length_a   1.000
_cell.length_b   1.000
_cell.length_c   1.000
_cell.angle_alpha   90.00
_cell.angle_beta   90.00
_cell.angle_gamma   90.00
#
_symmetry.space_group_name_H-M   'P 1'
#
loop_
_entity.id
_entity.type
_entity.pdbx_description
1 polymer ?
#
loop_
_entity_poly.entity_id
_entity_poly.type
_entity_poly.pdbx_seq_one_letter_code
_entity_poly.pdbx_strand_id
1 'polypeptide(L)'
;MAALKRLVDRLAAERGLPDADMLALLACGDGDVLSHLFARARAAREAVYGRDVYIRGLIEFTNFCKNDCLYCGIRRSNARACRYRL
;
A
#
# COMPACT_ATOMS: atom_id res chain seq x y z
N MET A 1 -16.69 20.02 -0.07
CA MET A 1 -15.84 19.19 -0.95
C MET A 1 -14.56 19.90 -1.44
N ALA A 2 -14.60 21.21 -1.63
CA ALA A 2 -13.38 21.96 -1.97
C ALA A 2 -12.29 21.84 -0.89
N ALA A 3 -12.67 21.77 0.38
CA ALA A 3 -11.73 21.58 1.49
C ALA A 3 -11.00 20.23 1.40
N LEU A 4 -11.71 19.15 1.07
CA LEU A 4 -11.12 17.83 0.92
C LEU A 4 -10.21 17.75 -0.30
N LYS A 5 -10.56 18.39 -1.41
CA LYS A 5 -9.68 18.49 -2.59
C LYS A 5 -8.38 19.23 -2.25
N ARG A 6 -8.45 20.28 -1.44
CA ARG A 6 -7.24 20.98 -0.96
C ARG A 6 -6.37 20.08 -0.09
N LEU A 7 -6.96 19.20 0.72
CA LEU A 7 -6.18 18.21 1.48
C LEU A 7 -5.47 17.22 0.55
N VAL A 8 -6.11 16.79 -0.52
CA VAL A 8 -5.47 15.95 -1.54
C VAL A 8 -4.27 16.66 -2.15
N ASP A 9 -4.41 17.93 -2.52
CA ASP A 9 -3.31 18.71 -3.09
C ASP A 9 -2.16 18.92 -2.10
N ARG A 10 -2.48 19.16 -0.83
CA ARG A 10 -1.48 19.22 0.24
C ARG A 10 -0.75 17.90 0.41
N LEU A 11 -1.48 16.78 0.43
CA LEU A 11 -0.88 15.45 0.53
C LEU A 11 0.13 15.21 -0.60
N ALA A 12 -0.24 15.58 -1.82
CA ALA A 12 0.65 15.44 -2.98
C ALA A 12 1.91 16.30 -2.87
N ALA A 13 1.78 17.51 -2.31
CA ALA A 13 2.90 18.46 -2.19
C ALA A 13 3.80 18.15 -0.98
N GLU A 14 3.21 17.85 0.17
CA GLU A 14 3.91 17.71 1.45
C GLU A 14 4.26 16.24 1.77
N ARG A 15 3.69 15.27 1.04
CA ARG A 15 3.86 13.82 1.23
C ARG A 15 3.42 13.33 2.61
N GLY A 16 2.52 14.06 3.24
CA GLY A 16 1.95 13.70 4.52
C GLY A 16 0.92 14.71 4.96
N LEU A 17 0.07 14.30 5.88
CA LEU A 17 -0.95 15.13 6.50
C LEU A 17 -1.03 14.79 7.98
N PRO A 18 -1.54 15.71 8.83
CA PRO A 18 -1.93 15.36 10.20
C PRO A 18 -2.96 14.22 10.19
N ASP A 19 -2.95 13.39 11.23
CA ASP A 19 -3.81 12.19 11.32
C ASP A 19 -5.30 12.51 11.11
N ALA A 20 -5.79 13.60 11.65
CA ALA A 20 -7.19 14.00 11.50
C ALA A 20 -7.55 14.30 10.03
N ASP A 21 -6.66 14.94 9.30
CA ASP A 21 -6.84 15.24 7.87
C ASP A 21 -6.75 13.98 7.02
N MET A 22 -5.81 13.09 7.33
CA MET A 22 -5.68 11.79 6.67
C MET A 22 -6.94 10.95 6.88
N LEU A 23 -7.46 10.93 8.11
CA LEU A 23 -8.68 10.20 8.43
C LEU A 23 -9.89 10.75 7.67
N ALA A 24 -9.98 12.07 7.52
CA ALA A 24 -11.04 12.71 6.74
C ALA A 24 -11.01 12.26 5.27
N LEU A 25 -9.82 12.13 4.67
CA LEU A 25 -9.69 11.61 3.30
C LEU A 25 -10.04 10.12 3.21
N LEU A 26 -9.60 9.30 4.17
CA LEU A 26 -9.90 7.87 4.20
C LEU A 26 -11.40 7.58 4.36
N ALA A 27 -12.10 8.42 5.12
CA ALA A 27 -13.54 8.28 5.33
C ALA A 27 -14.38 8.89 4.18
N CYS A 28 -13.76 9.59 3.22
CA CYS A 28 -14.48 10.28 2.17
C CYS A 28 -15.04 9.31 1.14
N GLY A 29 -16.36 9.40 0.90
CA GLY A 29 -17.04 8.65 -0.16
C GLY A 29 -17.48 9.51 -1.35
N ASP A 30 -17.11 10.78 -1.40
CA ASP A 30 -17.50 11.68 -2.47
C ASP A 30 -16.74 11.37 -3.77
N GLY A 31 -17.50 11.11 -4.85
CA GLY A 31 -16.92 10.70 -6.14
C GLY A 31 -16.00 11.73 -6.77
N ASP A 32 -16.31 13.03 -6.64
CA ASP A 32 -15.47 14.09 -7.19
C ASP A 32 -14.14 14.20 -6.46
N VAL A 33 -14.17 14.07 -5.13
CA VAL A 33 -12.95 14.05 -4.30
C VAL A 33 -12.10 12.84 -4.62
N LEU A 34 -12.72 11.66 -4.74
CA LEU A 34 -12.02 10.42 -5.09
C LEU A 34 -11.39 10.48 -6.48
N SER A 35 -12.12 11.04 -7.46
CA SER A 35 -11.58 11.23 -8.81
C SER A 35 -10.36 12.15 -8.80
N HIS A 36 -10.42 13.23 -8.03
CA HIS A 36 -9.29 14.14 -7.87
C HIS A 36 -8.11 13.45 -7.20
N LEU A 37 -8.36 12.68 -6.14
CA LEU A 37 -7.34 11.90 -5.44
C LEU A 37 -6.65 10.90 -6.39
N PHE A 38 -7.43 10.15 -7.16
CA PHE A 38 -6.89 9.15 -8.08
C PHE A 38 -6.10 9.79 -9.22
N ALA A 39 -6.53 10.95 -9.73
CA ALA A 39 -5.78 11.70 -10.74
C ALA A 39 -4.43 12.16 -10.20
N ARG A 40 -4.40 12.68 -8.98
CA ARG A 40 -3.14 13.11 -8.33
C ARG A 40 -2.22 11.93 -8.03
N ALA A 41 -2.77 10.80 -7.57
CA ALA A 41 -1.99 9.58 -7.32
C ALA A 41 -1.38 9.03 -8.61
N ARG A 42 -2.16 9.03 -9.69
CA ARG A 42 -1.67 8.61 -11.02
C ARG A 42 -0.54 9.51 -11.49
N ALA A 43 -0.70 10.82 -11.39
CA ALA A 43 0.33 11.78 -11.79
C ALA A 43 1.64 11.58 -11.01
N ALA A 44 1.54 11.34 -9.70
CA ALA A 44 2.69 11.07 -8.85
C ALA A 44 3.42 9.77 -9.26
N ARG A 45 2.67 8.72 -9.57
CA ARG A 45 3.24 7.45 -10.05
C ARG A 45 3.91 7.61 -11.41
N GLU A 46 3.22 8.25 -12.36
CA GLU A 46 3.72 8.42 -13.73
C GLU A 46 4.98 9.30 -13.79
N ALA A 47 5.12 10.25 -12.87
CA ALA A 47 6.32 11.08 -12.78
C ALA A 47 7.58 10.25 -12.45
N VAL A 48 7.43 9.12 -11.74
CA VAL A 48 8.56 8.27 -11.33
C VAL A 48 8.70 7.05 -12.24
N TYR A 49 7.58 6.35 -12.55
CA TYR A 49 7.58 5.05 -13.22
C TYR A 49 7.01 5.10 -14.65
N GLY A 50 6.55 6.25 -15.13
CA GLY A 50 5.86 6.35 -16.40
C GLY A 50 4.51 5.62 -16.35
N ARG A 51 4.05 5.16 -17.51
CA ARG A 51 2.76 4.44 -17.63
C ARG A 51 2.89 2.93 -17.51
N ASP A 52 4.09 2.41 -17.35
CA ASP A 52 4.36 0.98 -17.28
C ASP A 52 3.84 0.39 -15.98
N VAL A 53 3.33 -0.82 -16.06
CA VAL A 53 2.94 -1.63 -14.92
C VAL A 53 3.90 -2.81 -14.83
N TYR A 54 4.61 -2.91 -13.71
CA TYR A 54 5.54 -4.00 -13.48
C TYR A 54 4.79 -5.22 -12.96
N ILE A 55 4.86 -6.32 -13.72
CA ILE A 55 4.23 -7.59 -13.35
C ILE A 55 5.29 -8.47 -12.72
N ARG A 56 4.99 -9.01 -11.54
CA ARG A 56 5.86 -9.93 -10.82
C ARG A 56 5.12 -11.25 -10.61
N GLY A 57 5.84 -12.35 -10.80
CA GLY A 57 5.36 -13.67 -10.46
C GLY A 57 5.96 -14.14 -9.15
N LEU A 58 5.20 -14.87 -8.36
CA LEU A 58 5.66 -15.48 -7.13
C LEU A 58 5.30 -16.97 -7.14
N ILE A 59 6.29 -17.83 -6.89
CA ILE A 59 6.08 -19.26 -6.73
C ILE A 59 6.57 -19.67 -5.36
N GLU A 60 5.67 -19.94 -4.45
CA GLU A 60 5.97 -20.39 -3.10
C GLU A 60 6.13 -21.92 -3.09
N PHE A 61 7.32 -22.39 -3.43
CA PHE A 61 7.58 -23.82 -3.57
C PHE A 61 7.80 -24.56 -2.27
N THR A 62 8.02 -23.86 -1.17
CA THR A 62 8.18 -24.44 0.17
C THR A 62 7.96 -23.39 1.24
N ASN A 63 7.51 -23.81 2.44
CA ASN A 63 7.48 -22.98 3.64
C ASN A 63 8.44 -23.50 4.73
N PHE A 64 9.35 -24.39 4.39
CA PHE A 64 10.45 -24.71 5.29
C PHE A 64 11.44 -23.54 5.30
N CYS A 65 11.73 -23.03 6.49
CA CYS A 65 12.66 -21.90 6.67
C CYS A 65 13.69 -22.25 7.73
N LYS A 66 14.95 -21.95 7.45
CA LYS A 66 16.05 -22.13 8.40
C LYS A 66 16.21 -20.98 9.39
N ASN A 67 15.57 -19.84 9.09
CA ASN A 67 15.62 -18.64 9.92
C ASN A 67 14.55 -18.71 11.03
N ASP A 68 14.77 -17.98 12.10
CA ASP A 68 13.88 -17.97 13.26
C ASP A 68 13.46 -16.56 13.63
N CYS A 69 12.98 -15.81 12.66
CA CYS A 69 12.51 -14.42 12.84
C CYS A 69 11.28 -14.39 13.77
N LEU A 70 11.33 -13.61 14.82
CA LEU A 70 10.31 -13.63 15.89
C LEU A 70 8.89 -13.31 15.40
N TYR A 71 8.76 -12.47 14.38
CA TYR A 71 7.45 -12.10 13.85
C TYR A 71 6.90 -13.05 12.77
N CYS A 72 7.72 -13.96 12.27
CA CYS A 72 7.39 -14.77 11.10
C CYS A 72 6.68 -16.07 11.47
N GLY A 73 5.50 -16.32 10.90
CA GLY A 73 4.70 -17.53 11.15
C GLY A 73 5.36 -18.81 10.66
N ILE A 74 6.26 -18.73 9.68
CA ILE A 74 6.99 -19.90 9.17
C ILE A 74 8.40 -20.03 9.73
N ARG A 75 8.73 -19.30 10.80
CA ARG A 75 10.03 -19.44 11.47
C ARG A 75 10.29 -20.89 11.85
N ARG A 76 11.56 -21.28 11.85
CA ARG A 76 11.98 -22.67 12.10
C ARG A 76 11.38 -23.27 13.37
N SER A 77 11.35 -22.52 14.47
CA SER A 77 10.88 -23.03 15.77
C SER A 77 9.35 -23.11 15.91
N ASN A 78 8.57 -22.62 14.94
CA ASN A 78 7.12 -22.72 15.01
C ASN A 78 6.65 -24.13 14.66
N ALA A 79 6.46 -24.96 15.68
CA ALA A 79 6.00 -26.34 15.53
C ALA A 79 4.54 -26.47 15.05
N ARG A 80 3.77 -25.37 15.08
CA ARG A 80 2.37 -25.35 14.64
C ARG A 80 2.21 -25.10 13.14
N ALA A 81 3.27 -24.69 12.45
CA ALA A 81 3.22 -24.43 11.02
C ALA A 81 3.11 -25.76 10.24
N CYS A 82 2.11 -25.86 9.37
CA CYS A 82 2.02 -26.96 8.41
C CYS A 82 3.05 -26.79 7.31
N ARG A 83 4.08 -27.61 7.27
CA ARG A 83 5.18 -27.50 6.31
C ARG A 83 4.87 -28.24 5.03
N TYR A 84 5.34 -27.70 3.91
CA TYR A 84 5.22 -28.33 2.61
C TYR A 84 6.44 -28.08 1.74
N ARG A 85 6.64 -28.94 0.74
CA ARG A 85 7.53 -28.76 -0.41
C ARG A 85 6.83 -29.22 -1.66
N LEU A 86 6.94 -28.42 -2.71
CA LEU A 86 6.47 -28.81 -4.03
C LEU A 86 7.49 -29.69 -4.75
#